data_a1a0d47327b535e9f7aa550fd69e76c2
#
_entry.id   a1a0d47327b535e9f7aa550fd69e76c2
#
_cell.length_a   1.000
_cell.length_b   1.000
_cell.length_c   1.000
_cell.angle_alpha   90.00
_cell.angle_beta   90.00
_cell.angle_gamma   90.00
#
_symmetry.space_group_name_H-M   'P 1'
#
loop_
_entity.id
_entity.type
_entity.pdbx_description
1 polymer ?
#
loop_
_entity_poly.entity_id
_entity_poly.type
_entity_poly.pdbx_seq_one_letter_code
_entity_poly.pdbx_strand_id
1 'polypeptide(L)'
;LHVRSRRQRQMCIRDRYPSYAIEQVTDYAFDLSCFHKESHNRLLVPILISTKAHSVKQEIRISKDNVLETICCNEYEIAKYITEVSLKFIQDEIIPDDWINSLYMPTPTIIEAAQALYLGHNVEDISRNDASAKNLNQTTKAINKIIDYSKANNRKSICFITGVPGAGKTLAGLNIAVERQKIAEDEHAVFLSGNGPLVDVLQEALARDDAKRNNISRKEASRKVKEFIQIIHHFRDDAISVDTPPVEKVAIFDEAQRAWDKQNLTDFMKKKKHIEDFNMSEPEFLISILNRHNDWATIICLIGGGQEINKGESAGIYGWFDSLRNNYPNWDIYVSDKITDDEYSKGHNFAEMTKNMNVNIIEDLHLAVSLRSFRSENVSNFVKALLDVDIDTAKRLYEQFKNDYPVFVTRNLHKAKLWVRSQAKGSQRYGLTASSGAKRLRKYGIWVQNKIEATNWFLNGKNDVRSSFHLEETATEFDIQGLELDWTIVCWDADLRFENGDFKHLKFVGTKWQNIKSADNILYLKNAYRVLLTRARQGFVIFVPTGDETDMTAKPEYYDGIYRYLKSVGIKELE
;
A
#
# COMPACT_ATOMS: atom_id res chain seq x y z
N LEU A 1 -5.29 -13.54 42.63
CA LEU A 1 -6.28 -13.70 41.55
C LEU A 1 -5.59 -13.87 40.16
N HIS A 2 -4.50 -13.13 39.85
CA HIS A 2 -3.80 -13.21 38.58
C HIS A 2 -3.05 -14.54 38.33
N VAL A 3 -2.51 -15.15 39.37
CA VAL A 3 -1.78 -16.43 39.29
C VAL A 3 -2.74 -17.62 39.02
N ARG A 4 -3.96 -17.58 39.56
CA ARG A 4 -5.00 -18.58 39.26
C ARG A 4 -5.47 -18.52 37.81
N SER A 5 -5.61 -17.33 37.25
CA SER A 5 -6.04 -17.18 35.85
C SER A 5 -5.00 -17.68 34.82
N ARG A 6 -3.69 -17.49 35.09
CA ARG A 6 -2.63 -18.06 34.24
C ARG A 6 -2.57 -19.59 34.33
N ARG A 7 -2.67 -20.18 35.50
CA ARG A 7 -2.73 -21.65 35.67
C ARG A 7 -3.98 -22.25 35.03
N GLN A 8 -5.13 -21.60 35.16
CA GLN A 8 -6.37 -22.05 34.50
C GLN A 8 -6.30 -21.98 32.96
N ARG A 9 -5.70 -20.93 32.41
CA ARG A 9 -5.46 -20.84 30.93
C ARG A 9 -4.46 -21.88 30.45
N GLN A 10 -3.38 -22.16 31.21
CA GLN A 10 -2.45 -23.24 30.88
C GLN A 10 -3.06 -24.63 30.99
N MET A 11 -3.98 -24.85 31.93
CA MET A 11 -4.71 -26.13 32.03
C MET A 11 -5.67 -26.33 30.86
N CYS A 12 -6.34 -25.27 30.36
CA CYS A 12 -7.25 -25.32 29.24
C CYS A 12 -6.57 -25.60 27.88
N ILE A 13 -5.28 -25.32 27.74
CA ILE A 13 -4.47 -25.58 26.54
C ILE A 13 -3.92 -27.02 26.53
N ARG A 14 -3.83 -27.70 27.68
CA ARG A 14 -3.23 -29.02 27.79
C ARG A 14 -4.20 -30.18 27.65
N ASP A 15 -5.47 -29.97 27.91
CA ASP A 15 -6.50 -31.03 28.02
C ASP A 15 -7.51 -31.05 26.85
N ARG A 16 -7.40 -30.13 25.91
CA ARG A 16 -8.28 -30.03 24.72
C ARG A 16 -7.59 -29.25 23.60
N TYR A 17 -8.22 -29.19 22.41
CA TYR A 17 -7.76 -28.48 21.22
C TYR A 17 -8.67 -27.27 20.97
N PRO A 18 -8.41 -26.10 21.58
CA PRO A 18 -9.25 -24.94 21.37
C PRO A 18 -9.06 -24.37 19.96
N SER A 19 -10.15 -23.88 19.33
CA SER A 19 -10.16 -23.37 17.97
C SER A 19 -9.10 -22.29 17.72
N TYR A 20 -8.96 -21.35 18.65
CA TYR A 20 -7.95 -20.29 18.53
C TYR A 20 -6.50 -20.82 18.48
N ALA A 21 -6.21 -21.96 19.13
CA ALA A 21 -4.86 -22.55 19.08
C ALA A 21 -4.65 -23.33 17.77
N ILE A 22 -5.71 -23.96 17.23
CA ILE A 22 -5.69 -24.57 15.89
C ILE A 22 -5.48 -23.48 14.84
N GLU A 23 -6.24 -22.40 14.89
CA GLU A 23 -6.10 -21.24 14.00
C GLU A 23 -4.69 -20.67 14.06
N GLN A 24 -4.14 -20.44 15.27
CA GLN A 24 -2.79 -19.91 15.45
C GLN A 24 -1.70 -20.79 14.80
N VAL A 25 -1.77 -22.10 14.97
CA VAL A 25 -0.79 -23.03 14.38
C VAL A 25 -0.94 -23.09 12.86
N THR A 26 -2.17 -23.02 12.37
CA THR A 26 -2.49 -22.94 10.94
C THR A 26 -1.93 -21.64 10.34
N ASP A 27 -2.14 -20.50 11.01
CA ASP A 27 -1.61 -19.19 10.57
C ASP A 27 -0.07 -19.20 10.49
N TYR A 28 0.62 -19.82 11.46
CA TYR A 28 2.07 -19.98 11.37
C TYR A 28 2.53 -20.80 10.18
N ALA A 29 1.79 -21.85 9.82
CA ALA A 29 2.13 -22.64 8.62
C ALA A 29 1.89 -21.83 7.34
N PHE A 30 0.82 -21.06 7.26
CA PHE A 30 0.58 -20.15 6.14
C PHE A 30 1.63 -19.04 6.06
N ASP A 31 2.04 -18.45 7.20
CA ASP A 31 3.12 -17.46 7.23
C ASP A 31 4.43 -18.04 6.69
N LEU A 32 4.78 -19.26 7.07
CA LEU A 32 5.96 -19.94 6.53
C LEU A 32 5.80 -20.24 5.03
N SER A 33 4.65 -20.73 4.60
CA SER A 33 4.37 -20.96 3.19
C SER A 33 4.48 -19.69 2.36
N CYS A 34 3.95 -18.59 2.87
CA CYS A 34 3.86 -17.32 2.14
C CYS A 34 5.15 -16.49 2.17
N PHE A 35 5.89 -16.52 3.28
CA PHE A 35 6.93 -15.54 3.55
C PHE A 35 8.32 -16.11 3.80
N HIS A 36 8.47 -17.42 3.90
CA HIS A 36 9.76 -18.07 4.17
C HIS A 36 10.25 -18.77 2.91
N LYS A 37 11.34 -18.27 2.30
CA LYS A 37 11.81 -18.69 0.98
C LYS A 37 11.95 -20.22 0.84
N GLU A 38 12.59 -20.87 1.79
CA GLU A 38 12.83 -22.33 1.75
C GLU A 38 11.59 -23.17 2.10
N SER A 39 10.50 -22.53 2.55
CA SER A 39 9.19 -23.16 2.77
C SER A 39 8.24 -23.01 1.58
N HIS A 40 8.54 -22.10 0.62
CA HIS A 40 7.76 -22.01 -0.62
C HIS A 40 7.78 -23.36 -1.36
N ASN A 41 6.67 -23.78 -1.88
CA ASN A 41 6.50 -25.04 -2.62
C ASN A 41 6.77 -26.31 -1.80
N ARG A 42 6.93 -26.22 -0.49
CA ARG A 42 7.04 -27.37 0.40
C ARG A 42 5.74 -27.66 1.12
N LEU A 43 5.47 -28.93 1.39
CA LEU A 43 4.33 -29.31 2.21
C LEU A 43 4.61 -28.94 3.66
N LEU A 44 3.77 -28.10 4.24
CA LEU A 44 3.84 -27.71 5.63
C LEU A 44 2.79 -28.47 6.45
N VAL A 45 3.22 -28.94 7.61
CA VAL A 45 2.41 -29.79 8.48
C VAL A 45 2.23 -29.13 9.84
N PRO A 46 1.20 -28.32 10.04
CA PRO A 46 0.90 -27.76 11.35
C PRO A 46 0.44 -28.85 12.32
N ILE A 47 1.07 -28.91 13.50
CA ILE A 47 0.73 -29.88 14.55
C ILE A 47 0.48 -29.15 15.85
N LEU A 48 -0.75 -29.25 16.37
CA LEU A 48 -1.09 -28.75 17.69
C LEU A 48 -0.98 -29.86 18.73
N ILE A 49 -0.04 -29.74 19.66
CA ILE A 49 0.21 -30.73 20.70
C ILE A 49 -0.44 -30.26 22.01
N SER A 50 -1.47 -30.97 22.42
CA SER A 50 -2.11 -30.77 23.73
C SER A 50 -1.87 -32.00 24.61
N THR A 51 -0.84 -31.94 25.43
CA THR A 51 -0.21 -33.11 26.10
C THR A 51 -1.17 -34.00 26.90
N LYS A 52 -2.27 -33.46 27.42
CA LYS A 52 -3.27 -34.18 28.21
C LYS A 52 -4.63 -34.31 27.55
N ALA A 53 -4.72 -33.96 26.26
CA ALA A 53 -5.96 -34.04 25.54
C ALA A 53 -6.27 -35.48 25.12
N HIS A 54 -7.55 -35.79 24.95
CA HIS A 54 -7.97 -37.05 24.40
C HIS A 54 -7.62 -37.17 22.91
N SER A 55 -7.38 -38.41 22.45
CA SER A 55 -7.17 -38.73 21.04
C SER A 55 -8.35 -38.29 20.19
N VAL A 56 -8.09 -37.68 19.05
CA VAL A 56 -9.10 -37.26 18.06
C VAL A 56 -8.91 -38.07 16.80
N LYS A 57 -9.98 -38.68 16.29
CA LYS A 57 -9.99 -39.29 14.97
C LYS A 57 -10.00 -38.20 13.92
N GLN A 58 -8.95 -38.09 13.13
CA GLN A 58 -8.79 -37.12 12.06
C GLN A 58 -8.16 -37.78 10.85
N GLU A 59 -8.49 -37.30 9.67
CA GLU A 59 -7.86 -37.73 8.41
C GLU A 59 -6.79 -36.70 8.02
N ILE A 60 -5.65 -37.17 7.53
CA ILE A 60 -4.61 -36.29 7.00
C ILE A 60 -5.00 -35.87 5.60
N ARG A 61 -5.42 -34.61 5.46
CA ARG A 61 -5.84 -33.99 4.21
C ARG A 61 -4.92 -32.83 3.84
N ILE A 62 -4.59 -32.74 2.56
CA ILE A 62 -3.84 -31.59 2.01
C ILE A 62 -4.86 -30.53 1.60
N SER A 63 -4.64 -29.29 2.03
CA SER A 63 -5.32 -28.14 1.44
C SER A 63 -4.72 -27.83 0.06
N LYS A 64 -5.36 -26.96 -0.72
CA LYS A 64 -4.89 -26.57 -2.05
C LYS A 64 -3.52 -25.86 -2.04
N ASP A 65 -3.02 -25.49 -0.86
CA ASP A 65 -1.91 -24.55 -0.65
C ASP A 65 -0.65 -25.22 -0.13
N ASN A 66 -0.52 -26.51 -0.29
CA ASN A 66 0.57 -27.31 0.28
C ASN A 66 0.70 -27.18 1.81
N VAL A 67 -0.36 -26.79 2.51
CA VAL A 67 -0.47 -26.82 3.96
C VAL A 67 -1.47 -27.90 4.35
N LEU A 68 -1.11 -28.81 5.22
CA LEU A 68 -2.03 -29.81 5.76
C LEU A 68 -3.05 -29.16 6.70
N GLU A 69 -4.23 -29.73 6.79
CA GLU A 69 -5.14 -29.42 7.91
C GLU A 69 -4.42 -29.68 9.23
N THR A 70 -4.55 -28.78 10.20
CA THR A 70 -3.81 -28.88 11.47
C THR A 70 -4.08 -30.20 12.17
N ILE A 71 -3.03 -30.97 12.40
CA ILE A 71 -3.08 -32.23 13.13
C ILE A 71 -3.14 -31.93 14.64
N CYS A 72 -4.21 -32.38 15.28
CA CYS A 72 -4.35 -32.29 16.74
C CYS A 72 -3.91 -33.60 17.38
N CYS A 73 -2.90 -33.58 18.26
CA CYS A 73 -2.40 -34.79 18.92
C CYS A 73 -1.99 -34.53 20.38
N ASN A 74 -1.93 -35.61 21.16
CA ASN A 74 -1.37 -35.57 22.50
C ASN A 74 0.10 -36.06 22.53
N GLU A 75 0.69 -36.12 23.71
CA GLU A 75 2.09 -36.51 23.88
C GLU A 75 2.42 -37.94 23.40
N TYR A 76 1.43 -38.84 23.38
CA TYR A 76 1.60 -40.25 22.98
C TYR A 76 1.44 -40.46 21.46
N GLU A 77 0.78 -39.53 20.76
CA GLU A 77 0.44 -39.68 19.35
C GLU A 77 1.39 -38.95 18.38
N ILE A 78 2.19 -38.02 18.89
CA ILE A 78 3.04 -37.18 18.04
C ILE A 78 3.97 -38.00 17.15
N ALA A 79 4.64 -39.00 17.70
CA ALA A 79 5.57 -39.85 16.94
C ALA A 79 4.82 -40.62 15.82
N LYS A 80 3.61 -41.11 16.10
CA LYS A 80 2.76 -41.77 15.09
C LYS A 80 2.46 -40.85 13.93
N TYR A 81 1.99 -39.61 14.19
CA TYR A 81 1.62 -38.68 13.13
C TYR A 81 2.85 -38.21 12.32
N ILE A 82 4.00 -37.97 12.96
CA ILE A 82 5.23 -37.64 12.26
C ILE A 82 5.61 -38.79 11.32
N THR A 83 5.58 -40.02 11.78
CA THR A 83 5.90 -41.22 10.97
C THR A 83 4.91 -41.38 9.81
N GLU A 84 3.61 -41.24 10.08
CA GLU A 84 2.56 -41.37 9.06
C GLU A 84 2.70 -40.32 7.95
N VAL A 85 2.92 -39.07 8.33
CA VAL A 85 3.11 -37.95 7.39
C VAL A 85 4.40 -38.17 6.58
N SER A 86 5.52 -38.53 7.22
CA SER A 86 6.80 -38.75 6.56
C SER A 86 6.75 -39.90 5.56
N LEU A 87 5.95 -40.94 5.81
CA LEU A 87 5.77 -42.05 4.89
C LEU A 87 4.81 -41.74 3.74
N LYS A 88 3.77 -40.91 4.02
CA LYS A 88 2.74 -40.58 3.04
C LYS A 88 3.19 -39.48 2.07
N PHE A 89 4.02 -38.57 2.52
CA PHE A 89 4.43 -37.37 1.78
C PHE A 89 5.97 -37.26 1.74
N ILE A 90 6.56 -37.99 0.82
CA ILE A 90 8.02 -37.93 0.60
C ILE A 90 8.33 -36.67 -0.20
N GLN A 91 9.23 -35.83 0.30
CA GLN A 91 9.75 -34.63 -0.37
C GLN A 91 11.28 -34.66 -0.40
N ASP A 92 11.86 -33.74 -1.18
CA ASP A 92 13.30 -33.55 -1.21
C ASP A 92 13.85 -33.17 0.17
N GLU A 93 15.10 -33.62 0.43
CA GLU A 93 15.79 -33.35 1.68
C GLU A 93 15.90 -31.82 1.96
N ILE A 94 15.65 -31.45 3.19
CA ILE A 94 15.82 -30.07 3.66
C ILE A 94 17.16 -30.01 4.38
N ILE A 95 18.01 -29.06 3.98
CA ILE A 95 19.22 -28.74 4.72
C ILE A 95 18.80 -27.83 5.89
N PRO A 96 18.90 -28.29 7.15
CA PRO A 96 18.35 -27.54 8.28
C PRO A 96 18.92 -26.11 8.43
N ASP A 97 20.23 -25.96 8.19
CA ASP A 97 20.88 -24.64 8.30
C ASP A 97 20.39 -23.67 7.23
N ASP A 98 20.14 -24.12 6.02
CA ASP A 98 19.59 -23.28 4.95
C ASP A 98 18.15 -22.90 5.28
N TRP A 99 17.36 -23.80 5.82
CA TRP A 99 15.99 -23.54 6.20
C TRP A 99 15.89 -22.56 7.39
N ILE A 100 16.66 -22.76 8.45
CA ILE A 100 16.66 -21.88 9.64
C ILE A 100 17.15 -20.46 9.29
N ASN A 101 18.14 -20.34 8.42
CA ASN A 101 18.71 -19.07 7.99
C ASN A 101 18.08 -18.52 6.71
N SER A 102 16.97 -19.09 6.26
CA SER A 102 16.28 -18.70 5.06
C SER A 102 15.77 -17.27 5.13
N LEU A 103 15.72 -16.61 3.96
CA LEU A 103 15.24 -15.25 3.84
C LEU A 103 13.72 -15.21 4.09
N TYR A 104 13.30 -14.24 4.91
CA TYR A 104 11.92 -13.79 4.92
C TYR A 104 11.67 -13.02 3.63
N MET A 105 10.73 -13.50 2.82
CA MET A 105 10.33 -12.87 1.57
C MET A 105 8.93 -12.31 1.75
N PRO A 106 8.81 -11.00 2.04
CA PRO A 106 7.50 -10.37 2.12
C PRO A 106 6.79 -10.43 0.77
N THR A 107 5.49 -10.12 0.77
CA THR A 107 4.72 -9.96 -0.47
C THR A 107 5.49 -9.11 -1.48
N PRO A 108 5.42 -9.41 -2.78
CA PRO A 108 6.17 -8.65 -3.78
C PRO A 108 5.84 -7.15 -3.70
N THR A 109 6.80 -6.32 -3.98
CA THR A 109 6.57 -4.87 -4.16
C THR A 109 5.63 -4.66 -5.34
N ILE A 110 4.99 -3.50 -5.40
CA ILE A 110 4.14 -3.15 -6.55
C ILE A 110 4.91 -3.23 -7.88
N ILE A 111 6.21 -2.98 -7.86
CA ILE A 111 7.10 -3.08 -9.03
C ILE A 111 7.24 -4.55 -9.47
N GLU A 112 7.59 -5.44 -8.53
CA GLU A 112 7.74 -6.87 -8.80
C GLU A 112 6.42 -7.50 -9.24
N ALA A 113 5.31 -7.11 -8.61
CA ALA A 113 3.98 -7.57 -8.95
C ALA A 113 3.58 -7.10 -10.36
N ALA A 114 3.83 -5.83 -10.71
CA ALA A 114 3.54 -5.30 -12.04
C ALA A 114 4.38 -6.01 -13.12
N GLN A 115 5.65 -6.28 -12.86
CA GLN A 115 6.52 -7.05 -13.76
C GLN A 115 5.98 -8.46 -13.99
N ALA A 116 5.57 -9.16 -12.93
CA ALA A 116 5.00 -10.50 -13.03
C ALA A 116 3.68 -10.51 -13.84
N LEU A 117 2.78 -9.55 -13.62
CA LEU A 117 1.55 -9.40 -14.40
C LEU A 117 1.83 -9.14 -15.89
N TYR A 118 2.77 -8.25 -16.17
CA TYR A 118 3.16 -7.92 -17.55
C TYR A 118 3.73 -9.14 -18.29
N LEU A 119 4.34 -10.07 -17.53
CA LEU A 119 4.80 -11.36 -18.04
C LEU A 119 3.70 -12.36 -18.31
N GLY A 120 2.50 -12.11 -17.86
CA GLY A 120 1.37 -13.01 -17.99
C GLY A 120 1.25 -14.02 -16.85
N HIS A 121 1.95 -13.79 -15.73
CA HIS A 121 1.64 -14.52 -14.50
C HIS A 121 0.28 -14.09 -13.99
N ASN A 122 -0.45 -15.03 -13.42
CA ASN A 122 -1.74 -14.75 -12.81
C ASN A 122 -1.55 -14.07 -11.45
N VAL A 123 -2.60 -13.39 -10.99
CA VAL A 123 -2.61 -12.77 -9.66
C VAL A 123 -2.36 -13.81 -8.56
N GLU A 124 -2.82 -15.04 -8.74
CA GLU A 124 -2.62 -16.17 -7.84
C GLU A 124 -1.14 -16.53 -7.68
N ASP A 125 -0.35 -16.42 -8.76
CA ASP A 125 1.10 -16.67 -8.74
C ASP A 125 1.88 -15.55 -8.03
N ILE A 126 1.29 -14.35 -7.98
CA ILE A 126 1.89 -13.14 -7.41
C ILE A 126 1.50 -12.98 -5.95
N SER A 127 0.24 -13.24 -5.64
CA SER A 127 -0.29 -13.17 -4.28
C SER A 127 0.08 -14.44 -3.53
N ARG A 128 0.97 -14.30 -2.57
CA ARG A 128 1.46 -15.41 -1.73
C ARG A 128 0.52 -15.77 -0.58
N ASN A 129 -0.67 -15.20 -0.57
CA ASN A 129 -1.73 -15.48 0.40
C ASN A 129 -3.00 -15.83 -0.35
N ASP A 130 -3.48 -17.05 -0.20
CA ASP A 130 -4.64 -17.58 -0.93
C ASP A 130 -5.92 -16.78 -0.70
N ALA A 131 -6.17 -16.31 0.50
CA ALA A 131 -7.36 -15.52 0.78
C ALA A 131 -7.35 -14.19 0.02
N SER A 132 -6.19 -13.52 -0.06
CA SER A 132 -6.04 -12.28 -0.80
C SER A 132 -6.00 -12.51 -2.31
N ALA A 133 -5.35 -13.58 -2.78
CA ALA A 133 -5.38 -14.00 -4.18
C ALA A 133 -6.80 -14.28 -4.64
N LYS A 134 -7.55 -15.03 -3.85
CA LYS A 134 -8.95 -15.37 -4.14
C LYS A 134 -9.84 -14.13 -4.17
N ASN A 135 -9.70 -13.23 -3.20
CA ASN A 135 -10.46 -11.98 -3.16
C ASN A 135 -10.12 -11.06 -4.34
N LEU A 136 -8.84 -10.90 -4.65
CA LEU A 136 -8.39 -10.10 -5.80
C LEU A 136 -8.89 -10.69 -7.13
N ASN A 137 -8.87 -12.01 -7.28
CA ASN A 137 -9.38 -12.71 -8.46
C ASN A 137 -10.91 -12.57 -8.59
N GLN A 138 -11.66 -12.66 -7.48
CA GLN A 138 -13.11 -12.43 -7.46
C GLN A 138 -13.44 -11.01 -7.91
N THR A 139 -12.74 -10.02 -7.37
CA THR A 139 -12.90 -8.60 -7.75
C THR A 139 -12.57 -8.39 -9.24
N THR A 140 -11.44 -8.92 -9.72
CA THR A 140 -11.07 -8.83 -11.14
C THR A 140 -12.13 -9.47 -12.05
N LYS A 141 -12.66 -10.64 -11.69
CA LYS A 141 -13.74 -11.30 -12.43
C LYS A 141 -15.03 -10.48 -12.43
N ALA A 142 -15.40 -9.88 -11.31
CA ALA A 142 -16.58 -9.02 -11.21
C ALA A 142 -16.44 -7.79 -12.13
N ILE A 143 -15.28 -7.14 -12.13
CA ILE A 143 -15.00 -5.99 -13.00
C ILE A 143 -15.04 -6.41 -14.48
N ASN A 144 -14.41 -7.52 -14.84
CA ASN A 144 -14.43 -8.03 -16.20
C ASN A 144 -15.85 -8.31 -16.70
N LYS A 145 -16.72 -8.88 -15.85
CA LYS A 145 -18.15 -9.07 -16.19
C LYS A 145 -18.88 -7.75 -16.46
N ILE A 146 -18.57 -6.69 -15.71
CA ILE A 146 -19.16 -5.36 -15.91
C ILE A 146 -18.69 -4.76 -17.24
N ILE A 147 -17.40 -4.89 -17.57
CA ILE A 147 -16.85 -4.44 -18.85
C ILE A 147 -17.53 -5.18 -20.01
N ASP A 148 -17.61 -6.52 -19.93
CA ASP A 148 -18.21 -7.36 -20.96
C ASP A 148 -19.71 -7.07 -21.13
N TYR A 149 -20.43 -6.83 -20.02
CA TYR A 149 -21.83 -6.40 -20.04
C TYR A 149 -21.98 -5.04 -20.73
N SER A 150 -21.14 -4.08 -20.41
CA SER A 150 -21.15 -2.73 -21.01
C SER A 150 -20.94 -2.80 -22.52
N LYS A 151 -19.96 -3.59 -22.97
CA LYS A 151 -19.69 -3.85 -24.38
C LYS A 151 -20.86 -4.51 -25.08
N ALA A 152 -21.40 -5.60 -24.53
CA ALA A 152 -22.49 -6.37 -25.15
C ALA A 152 -23.79 -5.59 -25.27
N ASN A 153 -24.03 -4.62 -24.39
CA ASN A 153 -25.30 -3.86 -24.33
C ASN A 153 -25.16 -2.40 -24.79
N ASN A 154 -24.00 -1.99 -25.31
CA ASN A 154 -23.71 -0.59 -25.68
C ASN A 154 -24.03 0.37 -24.51
N ARG A 155 -23.53 0.05 -23.31
CA ARG A 155 -23.77 0.82 -22.09
C ARG A 155 -22.49 1.51 -21.64
N LYS A 156 -22.65 2.60 -20.91
CA LYS A 156 -21.55 3.28 -20.21
C LYS A 156 -21.66 2.98 -18.75
N SER A 157 -20.57 2.49 -18.15
CA SER A 157 -20.55 2.02 -16.77
C SER A 157 -19.41 2.64 -15.97
N ILE A 158 -19.64 2.82 -14.67
CA ILE A 158 -18.61 3.23 -13.73
C ILE A 158 -18.63 2.31 -12.50
N CYS A 159 -17.46 1.82 -12.10
CA CYS A 159 -17.28 0.92 -10.96
C CYS A 159 -16.46 1.60 -9.86
N PHE A 160 -16.92 1.55 -8.63
CA PHE A 160 -16.19 2.02 -7.46
C PHE A 160 -15.74 0.84 -6.62
N ILE A 161 -14.43 0.59 -6.63
CA ILE A 161 -13.78 -0.50 -5.90
C ILE A 161 -13.23 0.06 -4.60
N THR A 162 -13.69 -0.46 -3.47
CA THR A 162 -13.16 -0.13 -2.14
C THR A 162 -12.22 -1.23 -1.67
N GLY A 163 -11.44 -0.98 -0.65
CA GLY A 163 -10.61 -2.02 -0.03
C GLY A 163 -9.71 -1.48 1.06
N VAL A 164 -9.43 -2.35 2.03
CA VAL A 164 -8.57 -2.02 3.16
C VAL A 164 -7.18 -1.56 2.71
N PRO A 165 -6.45 -0.79 3.52
CA PRO A 165 -5.09 -0.40 3.19
C PRO A 165 -4.20 -1.62 2.90
N GLY A 166 -3.52 -1.59 1.74
CA GLY A 166 -2.67 -2.72 1.33
C GLY A 166 -3.39 -3.90 0.70
N ALA A 167 -4.70 -3.84 0.44
CA ALA A 167 -5.46 -4.93 -0.19
C ALA A 167 -5.14 -5.15 -1.69
N GLY A 168 -4.22 -4.37 -2.28
CA GLY A 168 -3.82 -4.56 -3.67
C GLY A 168 -4.72 -3.88 -4.70
N LYS A 169 -5.40 -2.80 -4.34
CA LYS A 169 -6.22 -2.01 -5.29
C LYS A 169 -5.45 -1.63 -6.56
N THR A 170 -4.29 -1.04 -6.40
CA THR A 170 -3.39 -0.68 -7.52
C THR A 170 -3.03 -1.90 -8.36
N LEU A 171 -2.78 -3.06 -7.71
CA LEU A 171 -2.48 -4.32 -8.39
C LEU A 171 -3.69 -4.83 -9.19
N ALA A 172 -4.91 -4.74 -8.63
CA ALA A 172 -6.14 -5.07 -9.34
C ALA A 172 -6.31 -4.23 -10.60
N GLY A 173 -6.09 -2.92 -10.51
CA GLY A 173 -6.16 -2.02 -11.65
C GLY A 173 -5.12 -2.33 -12.73
N LEU A 174 -3.88 -2.58 -12.34
CA LEU A 174 -2.82 -2.97 -13.26
C LEU A 174 -3.12 -4.31 -13.93
N ASN A 175 -3.66 -5.29 -13.18
CA ASN A 175 -4.05 -6.58 -13.74
C ASN A 175 -5.09 -6.43 -14.85
N ILE A 176 -6.15 -5.65 -14.61
CA ILE A 176 -7.19 -5.38 -15.60
C ILE A 176 -6.61 -4.69 -16.82
N ALA A 177 -5.75 -3.68 -16.64
CA ALA A 177 -5.11 -2.98 -17.76
C ALA A 177 -4.28 -3.92 -18.64
N VAL A 178 -3.50 -4.82 -18.02
CA VAL A 178 -2.68 -5.82 -18.73
C VAL A 178 -3.53 -6.91 -19.39
N GLU A 179 -4.56 -7.41 -18.72
CA GLU A 179 -5.46 -8.44 -19.28
C GLU A 179 -6.19 -7.94 -20.51
N ARG A 180 -6.75 -6.72 -20.44
CA ARG A 180 -7.53 -6.16 -21.54
C ARG A 180 -6.71 -5.78 -22.76
N GLN A 181 -5.42 -5.49 -22.60
CA GLN A 181 -4.53 -5.32 -23.77
C GLN A 181 -4.34 -6.60 -24.58
N LYS A 182 -4.49 -7.78 -23.96
CA LYS A 182 -4.28 -9.08 -24.63
C LYS A 182 -5.53 -9.58 -25.38
N ILE A 183 -6.71 -9.03 -25.07
CA ILE A 183 -7.98 -9.63 -25.52
C ILE A 183 -8.38 -9.16 -26.92
N ALA A 184 -8.31 -7.87 -27.23
CA ALA A 184 -8.62 -7.36 -28.58
C ALA A 184 -8.10 -5.93 -28.78
N GLU A 185 -7.80 -5.58 -30.05
CA GLU A 185 -7.40 -4.22 -30.44
C GLU A 185 -8.47 -3.14 -30.14
N ASP A 186 -9.72 -3.54 -29.93
CA ASP A 186 -10.85 -2.62 -29.66
C ASP A 186 -11.11 -2.37 -28.17
N GLU A 187 -10.37 -3.02 -27.27
CA GLU A 187 -10.61 -2.98 -25.82
C GLU A 187 -9.45 -2.34 -25.04
N HIS A 188 -8.80 -1.35 -25.63
CA HIS A 188 -7.69 -0.68 -24.95
C HIS A 188 -8.12 -0.19 -23.57
N ALA A 189 -7.42 -0.69 -22.54
CA ALA A 189 -7.56 -0.26 -21.17
C ALA A 189 -6.33 0.54 -20.74
N VAL A 190 -6.55 1.64 -20.06
CA VAL A 190 -5.47 2.49 -19.53
C VAL A 190 -5.55 2.58 -18.01
N PHE A 191 -4.41 2.36 -17.36
CA PHE A 191 -4.24 2.61 -15.93
C PHE A 191 -3.71 4.03 -15.73
N LEU A 192 -4.47 4.84 -15.00
CA LEU A 192 -4.24 6.26 -14.78
C LEU A 192 -4.02 6.52 -13.29
N SER A 193 -2.88 7.12 -12.94
CA SER A 193 -2.60 7.54 -11.58
C SER A 193 -2.18 9.01 -11.52
N GLY A 194 -2.64 9.71 -10.50
CA GLY A 194 -2.17 11.06 -10.18
C GLY A 194 -0.77 11.10 -9.59
N ASN A 195 -0.20 9.94 -9.23
CA ASN A 195 1.12 9.81 -8.63
C ASN A 195 2.21 9.64 -9.70
N GLY A 196 2.81 10.77 -10.13
CA GLY A 196 3.86 10.77 -11.15
C GLY A 196 5.02 9.83 -10.84
N PRO A 197 5.68 9.90 -9.67
CA PRO A 197 6.76 8.99 -9.29
C PRO A 197 6.41 7.51 -9.41
N LEU A 198 5.20 7.10 -8.99
CA LEU A 198 4.75 5.72 -9.14
C LEU A 198 4.65 5.31 -10.62
N VAL A 199 4.03 6.15 -11.44
CA VAL A 199 3.88 5.89 -12.88
C VAL A 199 5.25 5.82 -13.56
N ASP A 200 6.14 6.77 -13.29
CA ASP A 200 7.48 6.81 -13.87
C ASP A 200 8.28 5.55 -13.52
N VAL A 201 8.24 5.13 -12.25
CA VAL A 201 8.94 3.93 -11.78
C VAL A 201 8.36 2.66 -12.39
N LEU A 202 7.03 2.52 -12.47
CA LEU A 202 6.37 1.36 -13.10
C LEU A 202 6.69 1.30 -14.59
N GLN A 203 6.52 2.41 -15.32
CA GLN A 203 6.84 2.46 -16.76
C GLN A 203 8.28 2.08 -17.03
N GLU A 204 9.22 2.63 -16.28
CA GLU A 204 10.63 2.37 -16.45
C GLU A 204 11.02 0.93 -16.08
N ALA A 205 10.46 0.38 -14.99
CA ALA A 205 10.72 -0.99 -14.56
C ALA A 205 10.24 -2.00 -15.61
N LEU A 206 9.02 -1.83 -16.12
CA LEU A 206 8.46 -2.68 -17.17
C LEU A 206 9.20 -2.54 -18.49
N ALA A 207 9.57 -1.32 -18.88
CA ALA A 207 10.34 -1.09 -20.10
C ALA A 207 11.74 -1.71 -20.06
N ARG A 208 12.43 -1.65 -18.91
CA ARG A 208 13.74 -2.32 -18.72
C ARG A 208 13.63 -3.83 -18.87
N ASP A 209 12.59 -4.39 -18.31
CA ASP A 209 12.34 -5.82 -18.34
C ASP A 209 11.96 -6.32 -19.74
N ASP A 210 11.02 -5.65 -20.41
CA ASP A 210 10.59 -5.95 -21.78
C ASP A 210 11.76 -5.84 -22.78
N ALA A 211 12.55 -4.75 -22.69
CA ALA A 211 13.71 -4.55 -23.55
C ALA A 211 14.74 -5.68 -23.42
N LYS A 212 15.01 -6.12 -22.19
CA LYS A 212 15.97 -7.18 -21.91
C LYS A 212 15.51 -8.54 -22.42
N ARG A 213 14.22 -8.87 -22.26
CA ARG A 213 13.67 -10.19 -22.63
C ARG A 213 13.43 -10.35 -24.10
N ASN A 214 12.81 -9.35 -24.71
CA ASN A 214 12.41 -9.39 -26.10
C ASN A 214 13.52 -8.88 -27.04
N ASN A 215 14.69 -8.50 -26.50
CA ASN A 215 15.82 -7.95 -27.22
C ASN A 215 15.43 -6.78 -28.13
N ILE A 216 14.54 -5.91 -27.65
CA ILE A 216 14.10 -4.69 -28.32
C ILE A 216 14.75 -3.45 -27.72
N SER A 217 14.67 -2.33 -28.44
CA SER A 217 15.19 -1.08 -27.89
C SER A 217 14.38 -0.60 -26.69
N ARG A 218 15.05 0.02 -25.69
CA ARG A 218 14.38 0.59 -24.52
C ARG A 218 13.33 1.64 -24.91
N LYS A 219 13.55 2.37 -26.01
CA LYS A 219 12.61 3.36 -26.53
C LYS A 219 11.32 2.70 -27.01
N GLU A 220 11.43 1.57 -27.69
CA GLU A 220 10.29 0.80 -28.16
C GLU A 220 9.51 0.18 -27.00
N ALA A 221 10.20 -0.47 -26.05
CA ALA A 221 9.59 -1.01 -24.83
C ALA A 221 8.87 0.09 -24.03
N SER A 222 9.50 1.26 -23.84
CA SER A 222 8.88 2.38 -23.14
C SER A 222 7.61 2.90 -23.84
N ARG A 223 7.57 2.90 -25.18
CA ARG A 223 6.37 3.28 -25.92
C ARG A 223 5.21 2.34 -25.63
N LYS A 224 5.44 1.02 -25.70
CA LYS A 224 4.43 -0.01 -25.40
C LYS A 224 3.86 0.13 -24.00
N VAL A 225 4.72 0.34 -23.00
CA VAL A 225 4.26 0.48 -21.60
C VAL A 225 3.45 1.76 -21.40
N LYS A 226 3.85 2.86 -22.03
CA LYS A 226 3.13 4.14 -21.97
C LYS A 226 1.74 4.12 -22.60
N GLU A 227 1.44 3.14 -23.43
CA GLU A 227 0.10 2.97 -24.01
C GLU A 227 -0.93 2.56 -22.96
N PHE A 228 -0.54 1.85 -21.89
CA PHE A 228 -1.48 1.37 -20.88
C PHE A 228 -1.24 1.83 -19.44
N ILE A 229 -0.10 2.46 -19.14
CA ILE A 229 0.15 3.11 -17.84
C ILE A 229 0.48 4.57 -18.12
N GLN A 230 -0.35 5.49 -17.60
CA GLN A 230 -0.19 6.91 -17.86
C GLN A 230 -0.41 7.75 -16.60
N ILE A 231 0.19 8.93 -16.58
CA ILE A 231 -0.14 9.96 -15.59
C ILE A 231 -1.47 10.59 -16.00
N ILE A 232 -2.42 10.67 -15.07
CA ILE A 232 -3.77 11.22 -15.29
C ILE A 232 -3.73 12.60 -15.97
N HIS A 233 -2.71 13.40 -15.69
CA HIS A 233 -2.57 14.73 -16.28
C HIS A 233 -2.30 14.70 -17.78
N HIS A 234 -1.58 13.71 -18.28
CA HIS A 234 -1.35 13.57 -19.73
C HIS A 234 -2.65 13.18 -20.44
N PHE A 235 -3.35 12.17 -19.93
CA PHE A 235 -4.65 11.75 -20.47
C PHE A 235 -5.66 12.91 -20.50
N ARG A 236 -5.70 13.71 -19.46
CA ARG A 236 -6.53 14.90 -19.36
C ARG A 236 -6.11 15.98 -20.36
N ASP A 237 -4.81 16.28 -20.45
CA ASP A 237 -4.27 17.34 -21.30
C ASP A 237 -4.45 17.02 -22.79
N ASP A 238 -4.29 15.76 -23.19
CA ASP A 238 -4.55 15.30 -24.56
C ASP A 238 -6.03 15.48 -24.93
N ALA A 239 -6.93 15.17 -24.01
CA ALA A 239 -8.38 15.31 -24.20
C ALA A 239 -8.88 16.76 -24.28
N ILE A 240 -8.14 17.73 -23.74
CA ILE A 240 -8.46 19.17 -23.88
C ILE A 240 -8.26 19.62 -25.34
N SER A 241 -7.26 19.06 -26.01
CA SER A 241 -6.86 19.50 -27.35
C SER A 241 -7.71 18.90 -28.47
N VAL A 242 -8.46 17.84 -28.17
CA VAL A 242 -9.18 17.04 -29.18
C VAL A 242 -10.56 16.65 -28.64
N ASP A 243 -11.62 16.89 -29.39
CA ASP A 243 -13.00 16.52 -29.01
C ASP A 243 -13.41 15.10 -29.42
N THR A 244 -12.55 14.37 -30.10
CA THR A 244 -12.82 12.96 -30.47
C THR A 244 -12.73 12.05 -29.24
N PRO A 245 -13.46 10.92 -29.24
CA PRO A 245 -13.30 9.93 -28.18
C PRO A 245 -11.85 9.41 -28.15
N PRO A 246 -11.31 9.10 -26.96
CA PRO A 246 -10.00 8.47 -26.83
C PRO A 246 -10.01 7.06 -27.44
N VAL A 247 -8.83 6.48 -27.66
CA VAL A 247 -8.72 5.09 -28.12
C VAL A 247 -9.20 4.12 -27.03
N GLU A 248 -8.96 4.50 -25.78
CA GLU A 248 -9.28 3.71 -24.60
C GLU A 248 -10.78 3.73 -24.30
N LYS A 249 -11.37 2.55 -24.22
CA LYS A 249 -12.76 2.37 -23.77
C LYS A 249 -12.87 2.00 -22.29
N VAL A 250 -11.76 1.59 -21.69
CA VAL A 250 -11.67 1.26 -20.27
C VAL A 250 -10.61 2.16 -19.62
N ALA A 251 -11.02 2.98 -18.67
CA ALA A 251 -10.10 3.83 -17.91
C ALA A 251 -10.14 3.45 -16.42
N ILE A 252 -8.97 3.13 -15.85
CA ILE A 252 -8.79 2.75 -14.46
C ILE A 252 -8.11 3.91 -13.73
N PHE A 253 -8.82 4.53 -12.78
CA PHE A 253 -8.31 5.63 -11.98
C PHE A 253 -7.85 5.13 -10.61
N ASP A 254 -6.54 5.15 -10.40
CA ASP A 254 -5.95 4.83 -9.09
C ASP A 254 -6.09 6.01 -8.13
N GLU A 255 -6.41 5.73 -6.86
CA GLU A 255 -6.67 6.73 -5.83
C GLU A 255 -7.74 7.77 -6.25
N ALA A 256 -8.84 7.30 -6.85
CA ALA A 256 -9.86 8.17 -7.45
C ALA A 256 -10.53 9.15 -6.46
N GLN A 257 -10.46 8.89 -5.13
CA GLN A 257 -10.92 9.82 -4.09
C GLN A 257 -10.07 11.09 -4.01
N ARG A 258 -8.88 11.10 -4.63
CA ARG A 258 -7.95 12.25 -4.63
C ARG A 258 -8.18 13.21 -5.80
N ALA A 259 -9.21 12.99 -6.61
CA ALA A 259 -9.56 13.85 -7.72
C ALA A 259 -9.79 15.31 -7.26
N TRP A 260 -9.42 16.25 -8.13
CA TRP A 260 -9.51 17.67 -7.83
C TRP A 260 -10.95 18.17 -7.92
N ASP A 261 -11.32 19.03 -6.97
CA ASP A 261 -12.58 19.73 -7.04
C ASP A 261 -12.61 20.76 -8.19
N LYS A 262 -13.80 21.27 -8.45
CA LYS A 262 -14.06 22.21 -9.53
C LYS A 262 -13.22 23.50 -9.42
N GLN A 263 -13.09 24.08 -8.23
CA GLN A 263 -12.36 25.32 -8.04
C GLN A 263 -10.86 25.15 -8.29
N ASN A 264 -10.27 24.08 -7.77
CA ASN A 264 -8.84 23.83 -7.91
C ASN A 264 -8.46 23.48 -9.37
N LEU A 265 -9.29 22.70 -10.06
CA LEU A 265 -9.02 22.39 -11.47
C LEU A 265 -9.22 23.61 -12.36
N THR A 266 -10.28 24.40 -12.16
CA THR A 266 -10.51 25.66 -12.90
C THR A 266 -9.34 26.63 -12.71
N ASP A 267 -8.89 26.83 -11.48
CA ASP A 267 -7.73 27.69 -11.17
C ASP A 267 -6.45 27.19 -11.86
N PHE A 268 -6.23 25.88 -11.88
CA PHE A 268 -5.08 25.29 -12.57
C PHE A 268 -5.16 25.50 -14.08
N MET A 269 -6.31 25.24 -14.69
CA MET A 269 -6.52 25.41 -16.13
C MET A 269 -6.29 26.86 -16.54
N LYS A 270 -6.81 27.80 -15.79
CA LYS A 270 -6.60 29.23 -16.03
C LYS A 270 -5.13 29.63 -15.87
N LYS A 271 -4.47 29.25 -14.78
CA LYS A 271 -3.10 29.73 -14.44
C LYS A 271 -2.00 29.01 -15.21
N LYS A 272 -2.19 27.73 -15.54
CA LYS A 272 -1.14 26.88 -16.13
C LYS A 272 -1.37 26.52 -17.60
N LYS A 273 -2.64 26.44 -18.01
CA LYS A 273 -3.04 26.07 -19.38
C LYS A 273 -3.60 27.25 -20.17
N HIS A 274 -3.85 28.40 -19.53
CA HIS A 274 -4.41 29.60 -20.12
C HIS A 274 -5.80 29.37 -20.74
N ILE A 275 -6.59 28.47 -20.13
CA ILE A 275 -7.97 28.18 -20.52
C ILE A 275 -8.91 28.90 -19.54
N GLU A 276 -9.52 30.00 -19.98
CA GLU A 276 -10.34 30.88 -19.13
C GLU A 276 -11.72 30.27 -18.80
N ASP A 277 -12.33 29.56 -19.77
CA ASP A 277 -13.73 29.10 -19.68
C ASP A 277 -13.87 27.68 -19.13
N PHE A 278 -12.81 27.07 -18.62
CA PHE A 278 -12.87 25.72 -18.03
C PHE A 278 -13.63 25.77 -16.68
N ASN A 279 -14.69 24.98 -16.55
CA ASN A 279 -15.59 25.04 -15.39
C ASN A 279 -16.11 23.66 -14.97
N MET A 280 -15.22 22.66 -14.87
CA MET A 280 -15.54 21.29 -14.48
C MET A 280 -14.66 20.87 -13.30
N SER A 281 -15.17 19.92 -12.50
CA SER A 281 -14.32 19.16 -11.57
C SER A 281 -13.51 18.10 -12.34
N GLU A 282 -12.47 17.53 -11.73
CA GLU A 282 -11.69 16.46 -12.38
C GLU A 282 -12.54 15.21 -12.64
N PRO A 283 -13.38 14.71 -11.69
CA PRO A 283 -14.33 13.64 -11.98
C PRO A 283 -15.25 13.94 -13.17
N GLU A 284 -15.86 15.14 -13.20
CA GLU A 284 -16.74 15.55 -14.28
C GLU A 284 -16.02 15.52 -15.65
N PHE A 285 -14.82 16.08 -15.69
CA PHE A 285 -14.03 16.11 -16.93
C PHE A 285 -13.60 14.72 -17.40
N LEU A 286 -13.14 13.85 -16.50
CA LEU A 286 -12.74 12.49 -16.81
C LEU A 286 -13.91 11.64 -17.32
N ILE A 287 -15.10 11.78 -16.72
CA ILE A 287 -16.33 11.15 -17.25
C ILE A 287 -16.67 11.71 -18.63
N SER A 288 -16.53 13.03 -18.86
CA SER A 288 -16.82 13.65 -20.14
C SER A 288 -15.99 13.07 -21.28
N ILE A 289 -14.71 12.76 -21.03
CA ILE A 289 -13.78 12.18 -22.00
C ILE A 289 -14.29 10.81 -22.47
N LEU A 290 -14.60 9.91 -21.54
CA LEU A 290 -15.12 8.58 -21.87
C LEU A 290 -16.55 8.64 -22.41
N ASN A 291 -17.32 9.68 -22.07
CA ASN A 291 -18.67 9.88 -22.57
C ASN A 291 -18.71 10.26 -24.06
N ARG A 292 -17.60 10.62 -24.69
CA ARG A 292 -17.48 10.88 -26.14
C ARG A 292 -17.68 9.62 -27.00
N HIS A 293 -17.46 8.42 -26.44
CA HIS A 293 -17.79 7.18 -27.15
C HIS A 293 -19.28 7.08 -27.41
N ASN A 294 -19.66 6.69 -28.63
CA ASN A 294 -21.07 6.57 -29.02
C ASN A 294 -21.69 5.24 -28.58
N ASP A 295 -20.88 4.21 -28.35
CA ASP A 295 -21.29 2.86 -28.03
C ASP A 295 -21.14 2.57 -26.52
N TRP A 296 -19.99 2.13 -26.08
CA TRP A 296 -19.76 1.75 -24.69
C TRP A 296 -18.45 2.32 -24.15
N ALA A 297 -18.39 2.47 -22.84
CA ALA A 297 -17.17 2.79 -22.10
C ALA A 297 -17.30 2.34 -20.63
N THR A 298 -16.19 2.01 -20.00
CA THR A 298 -16.18 1.65 -18.57
C THR A 298 -15.11 2.44 -17.84
N ILE A 299 -15.51 3.08 -16.73
CA ILE A 299 -14.61 3.73 -15.79
C ILE A 299 -14.49 2.84 -14.54
N ILE A 300 -13.28 2.65 -14.05
CA ILE A 300 -12.98 1.90 -12.83
C ILE A 300 -12.26 2.84 -11.86
N CYS A 301 -12.90 3.14 -10.74
CA CYS A 301 -12.38 4.00 -9.69
C CYS A 301 -11.88 3.15 -8.52
N LEU A 302 -10.57 3.13 -8.29
CA LEU A 302 -9.98 2.49 -7.12
C LEU A 302 -9.96 3.49 -5.96
N ILE A 303 -10.68 3.17 -4.88
CA ILE A 303 -10.91 4.07 -3.75
C ILE A 303 -10.11 3.60 -2.54
N GLY A 304 -9.19 4.45 -2.08
CA GLY A 304 -8.45 4.26 -0.82
C GLY A 304 -8.99 5.13 0.31
N GLY A 305 -8.78 4.74 1.56
CA GLY A 305 -9.11 5.56 2.74
C GLY A 305 -7.90 6.34 3.26
N GLY A 306 -8.09 7.61 3.65
CA GLY A 306 -7.20 8.35 4.55
C GLY A 306 -5.76 8.63 4.09
N GLN A 307 -5.50 8.77 2.80
CA GLN A 307 -4.14 9.02 2.27
C GLN A 307 -3.99 10.35 1.50
N GLU A 308 -4.90 11.29 1.69
CA GLU A 308 -4.82 12.60 1.05
C GLU A 308 -3.65 13.41 1.64
N ILE A 309 -2.75 13.89 0.78
CA ILE A 309 -1.56 14.68 1.16
C ILE A 309 -1.47 16.03 0.44
N ASN A 310 -2.34 16.31 -0.53
CA ASN A 310 -2.31 17.52 -1.32
C ASN A 310 -3.52 18.42 -1.09
N LYS A 311 -3.26 19.73 -1.17
CA LYS A 311 -4.31 20.73 -1.25
C LYS A 311 -5.02 20.61 -2.60
N GLY A 312 -6.36 20.45 -2.56
CA GLY A 312 -7.18 20.34 -3.77
C GLY A 312 -7.69 18.93 -4.06
N GLU A 313 -7.21 17.91 -3.37
CA GLU A 313 -7.73 16.54 -3.40
C GLU A 313 -9.02 16.44 -2.54
N SER A 314 -9.98 17.32 -2.82
CA SER A 314 -11.17 17.50 -1.96
C SER A 314 -12.48 17.06 -2.61
N ALA A 315 -12.47 16.69 -3.90
CA ALA A 315 -13.67 16.20 -4.56
C ALA A 315 -14.19 14.91 -3.89
N GLY A 316 -13.26 14.06 -3.43
CA GLY A 316 -13.62 12.82 -2.79
C GLY A 316 -14.50 11.95 -3.70
N ILE A 317 -15.13 10.95 -3.12
CA ILE A 317 -16.12 10.14 -3.84
C ILE A 317 -17.38 10.94 -4.20
N TYR A 318 -17.70 11.94 -3.38
CA TYR A 318 -18.86 12.82 -3.60
C TYR A 318 -18.80 13.53 -4.96
N GLY A 319 -17.62 14.01 -5.37
CA GLY A 319 -17.46 14.70 -6.66
C GLY A 319 -17.78 13.81 -7.87
N TRP A 320 -17.51 12.50 -7.77
CA TRP A 320 -17.87 11.53 -8.80
C TRP A 320 -19.39 11.35 -8.89
N PHE A 321 -20.06 11.12 -7.75
CA PHE A 321 -21.51 10.93 -7.71
C PHE A 321 -22.26 12.19 -8.10
N ASP A 322 -21.77 13.37 -7.69
CA ASP A 322 -22.39 14.66 -8.07
C ASP A 322 -22.31 14.88 -9.58
N SER A 323 -21.16 14.58 -10.20
CA SER A 323 -20.98 14.66 -11.64
C SER A 323 -21.91 13.70 -12.40
N LEU A 324 -22.01 12.45 -11.93
CA LEU A 324 -22.89 11.44 -12.51
C LEU A 324 -24.36 11.87 -12.43
N ARG A 325 -24.81 12.31 -11.26
CA ARG A 325 -26.20 12.71 -11.02
C ARG A 325 -26.61 13.90 -11.88
N ASN A 326 -25.74 14.90 -11.99
CA ASN A 326 -26.12 16.17 -12.65
C ASN A 326 -25.90 16.13 -14.16
N ASN A 327 -24.86 15.43 -14.64
CA ASN A 327 -24.43 15.54 -16.04
C ASN A 327 -24.47 14.23 -16.81
N TYR A 328 -24.42 13.07 -16.12
CA TYR A 328 -24.33 11.75 -16.76
C TYR A 328 -25.29 10.71 -16.15
N PRO A 329 -26.61 11.01 -16.05
CA PRO A 329 -27.56 10.14 -15.33
C PRO A 329 -27.82 8.79 -16.03
N ASN A 330 -27.38 8.62 -17.27
CA ASN A 330 -27.57 7.39 -18.04
C ASN A 330 -26.44 6.36 -17.84
N TRP A 331 -25.43 6.66 -17.04
CA TRP A 331 -24.36 5.73 -16.71
C TRP A 331 -24.85 4.69 -15.70
N ASP A 332 -24.51 3.44 -15.91
CA ASP A 332 -24.74 2.36 -14.95
C ASP A 332 -23.65 2.41 -13.87
N ILE A 333 -24.05 2.46 -12.61
CA ILE A 333 -23.15 2.64 -11.48
C ILE A 333 -23.04 1.34 -10.70
N TYR A 334 -21.83 0.87 -10.47
CA TYR A 334 -21.52 -0.31 -9.69
C TYR A 334 -20.66 0.07 -8.49
N VAL A 335 -21.04 -0.38 -7.30
CA VAL A 335 -20.38 -0.04 -6.04
C VAL A 335 -20.21 -1.27 -5.16
N SER A 336 -19.18 -1.26 -4.30
CA SER A 336 -19.10 -2.25 -3.23
C SER A 336 -20.14 -1.97 -2.14
N ASP A 337 -20.50 -2.99 -1.37
CA ASP A 337 -21.37 -2.86 -0.19
C ASP A 337 -20.74 -1.99 0.93
N LYS A 338 -19.41 -1.85 0.94
CA LYS A 338 -18.64 -1.06 1.93
C LYS A 338 -18.51 0.42 1.61
N ILE A 339 -19.02 0.87 0.47
CA ILE A 339 -18.89 2.27 0.06
C ILE A 339 -19.59 3.25 1.03
N THR A 340 -20.54 2.73 1.81
CA THR A 340 -21.28 3.50 2.82
C THR A 340 -20.51 3.74 4.11
N ASP A 341 -19.41 3.01 4.33
CA ASP A 341 -18.60 3.16 5.54
C ASP A 341 -18.01 4.58 5.62
N ASP A 342 -17.93 5.14 6.82
CA ASP A 342 -17.48 6.52 7.06
C ASP A 342 -16.08 6.82 6.48
N GLU A 343 -15.25 5.80 6.38
CA GLU A 343 -13.91 5.88 5.79
C GLU A 343 -13.95 6.35 4.33
N TYR A 344 -14.98 5.94 3.57
CA TYR A 344 -15.16 6.28 2.16
C TYR A 344 -16.15 7.42 1.95
N SER A 345 -17.26 7.40 2.68
CA SER A 345 -18.36 8.38 2.55
C SER A 345 -18.04 9.76 3.17
N LYS A 346 -17.06 9.82 4.10
CA LYS A 346 -16.69 11.05 4.84
C LYS A 346 -17.89 11.78 5.45
N GLY A 347 -18.86 11.02 5.95
CA GLY A 347 -20.08 11.55 6.57
C GLY A 347 -21.17 11.98 5.60
N HIS A 348 -21.00 11.81 4.28
CA HIS A 348 -22.08 12.02 3.32
C HIS A 348 -23.07 10.86 3.32
N ASN A 349 -24.36 11.17 3.22
CA ASN A 349 -25.39 10.15 3.14
C ASN A 349 -25.43 9.53 1.74
N PHE A 350 -25.07 8.24 1.63
CA PHE A 350 -25.00 7.53 0.37
C PHE A 350 -26.35 7.50 -0.38
N ALA A 351 -27.47 7.33 0.34
CA ALA A 351 -28.79 7.33 -0.26
C ALA A 351 -29.16 8.69 -0.90
N GLU A 352 -28.69 9.79 -0.33
CA GLU A 352 -28.85 11.12 -0.92
C GLU A 352 -27.93 11.33 -2.13
N MET A 353 -26.69 10.83 -2.07
CA MET A 353 -25.74 10.93 -3.18
C MET A 353 -26.26 10.19 -4.42
N THR A 354 -26.91 9.05 -4.23
CA THR A 354 -27.34 8.14 -5.31
C THR A 354 -28.81 8.26 -5.69
N LYS A 355 -29.50 9.27 -5.15
CA LYS A 355 -30.92 9.47 -5.42
C LYS A 355 -31.20 9.62 -6.93
N ASN A 356 -32.16 8.82 -7.45
CA ASN A 356 -32.55 8.75 -8.86
C ASN A 356 -31.46 8.23 -9.83
N MET A 357 -30.47 7.51 -9.32
CA MET A 357 -29.46 6.87 -10.14
C MET A 357 -29.65 5.35 -10.19
N ASN A 358 -29.17 4.72 -11.26
CA ASN A 358 -29.15 3.25 -11.38
C ASN A 358 -27.89 2.70 -10.73
N VAL A 359 -27.98 2.35 -9.45
CA VAL A 359 -26.85 1.85 -8.65
C VAL A 359 -27.01 0.36 -8.36
N ASN A 360 -25.97 -0.39 -8.72
CA ASN A 360 -25.86 -1.83 -8.49
C ASN A 360 -24.82 -2.08 -7.40
N ILE A 361 -25.21 -2.74 -6.32
CA ILE A 361 -24.30 -3.11 -5.22
C ILE A 361 -23.76 -4.51 -5.50
N ILE A 362 -22.43 -4.64 -5.50
CA ILE A 362 -21.72 -5.91 -5.74
C ILE A 362 -20.66 -6.09 -4.64
N GLU A 363 -20.83 -7.11 -3.80
CA GLU A 363 -19.92 -7.42 -2.69
C GLU A 363 -18.49 -7.68 -3.16
N ASP A 364 -18.31 -8.35 -4.30
CA ASP A 364 -17.01 -8.65 -4.89
C ASP A 364 -16.19 -7.39 -5.29
N LEU A 365 -16.78 -6.19 -5.28
CA LEU A 365 -16.07 -4.92 -5.51
C LEU A 365 -15.37 -4.38 -4.25
N HIS A 366 -15.32 -5.17 -3.16
CA HIS A 366 -14.56 -4.85 -1.97
C HIS A 366 -13.35 -5.78 -1.80
N LEU A 367 -12.16 -5.20 -1.72
CA LEU A 367 -10.94 -5.91 -1.38
C LEU A 367 -10.79 -5.95 0.15
N ALA A 368 -11.34 -6.99 0.76
CA ALA A 368 -11.42 -7.14 2.22
C ALA A 368 -10.11 -7.64 2.85
N VAL A 369 -9.25 -8.32 2.08
CA VAL A 369 -8.06 -8.99 2.59
C VAL A 369 -6.81 -8.21 2.21
N SER A 370 -6.01 -7.80 3.20
CA SER A 370 -4.74 -7.14 2.96
C SER A 370 -3.73 -8.12 2.33
N LEU A 371 -3.08 -7.71 1.24
CA LEU A 371 -1.90 -8.40 0.70
C LEU A 371 -0.68 -8.23 1.62
N ARG A 372 -0.72 -7.23 2.48
CA ARG A 372 0.33 -6.99 3.47
C ARG A 372 0.21 -8.03 4.58
N SER A 373 1.35 -8.45 5.09
CA SER A 373 1.37 -9.31 6.27
C SER A 373 0.63 -8.66 7.45
N PHE A 374 0.11 -9.47 8.35
CA PHE A 374 -0.47 -9.03 9.65
C PHE A 374 0.44 -8.03 10.39
N ARG A 375 1.76 -8.15 10.20
CA ARG A 375 2.76 -7.20 10.71
C ARG A 375 2.55 -5.78 10.18
N SER A 376 2.29 -5.64 8.89
CA SER A 376 2.09 -4.32 8.26
C SER A 376 0.80 -3.65 8.68
N GLU A 377 -0.23 -4.41 8.99
CA GLU A 377 -1.49 -3.90 9.52
C GLU A 377 -1.31 -3.37 10.95
N ASN A 378 -0.64 -4.14 11.81
CA ASN A 378 -0.29 -3.70 13.17
C ASN A 378 0.59 -2.45 13.15
N VAL A 379 1.54 -2.34 12.21
CA VAL A 379 2.37 -1.13 12.04
C VAL A 379 1.51 0.06 11.60
N SER A 380 0.57 -0.12 10.69
CA SER A 380 -0.32 0.96 10.24
C SER A 380 -1.21 1.47 11.38
N ASN A 381 -1.76 0.57 12.19
CA ASN A 381 -2.54 0.90 13.38
C ASN A 381 -1.69 1.57 14.47
N PHE A 382 -0.45 1.10 14.67
CA PHE A 382 0.52 1.72 15.55
C PHE A 382 0.84 3.16 15.11
N VAL A 383 1.16 3.38 13.84
CA VAL A 383 1.45 4.71 13.30
C VAL A 383 0.25 5.64 13.43
N LYS A 384 -0.97 5.12 13.23
CA LYS A 384 -2.20 5.88 13.47
C LYS A 384 -2.29 6.30 14.93
N ALA A 385 -2.19 5.39 15.88
CA ALA A 385 -2.25 5.68 17.31
C ALA A 385 -1.12 6.64 17.75
N LEU A 386 0.10 6.48 17.20
CA LEU A 386 1.24 7.35 17.45
C LEU A 386 0.94 8.81 17.03
N LEU A 387 0.40 9.01 15.83
CA LEU A 387 0.09 10.33 15.30
C LEU A 387 -1.19 10.94 15.86
N ASP A 388 -2.09 10.13 16.43
CA ASP A 388 -3.30 10.55 17.13
C ASP A 388 -3.06 10.80 18.65
N VAL A 389 -1.80 10.63 19.11
CA VAL A 389 -1.38 10.78 20.52
C VAL A 389 -2.09 9.79 21.47
N ASP A 390 -2.53 8.66 20.95
CA ASP A 390 -3.03 7.54 21.77
C ASP A 390 -1.87 6.66 22.25
N ILE A 391 -1.23 7.12 23.32
CA ILE A 391 0.00 6.52 23.87
C ILE A 391 -0.23 5.06 24.29
N ASP A 392 -1.35 4.76 24.91
CA ASP A 392 -1.62 3.42 25.47
C ASP A 392 -1.84 2.40 24.34
N THR A 393 -2.62 2.76 23.34
CA THR A 393 -2.80 1.93 22.14
C THR A 393 -1.50 1.77 21.36
N ALA A 394 -0.73 2.85 21.18
CA ALA A 394 0.57 2.80 20.50
C ALA A 394 1.55 1.86 21.23
N LYS A 395 1.69 1.95 22.55
CA LYS A 395 2.51 1.04 23.36
C LYS A 395 2.09 -0.41 23.18
N ARG A 396 0.80 -0.69 23.31
CA ARG A 396 0.26 -2.05 23.22
C ARG A 396 0.54 -2.66 21.83
N LEU A 397 0.34 -1.91 20.77
CA LEU A 397 0.61 -2.35 19.41
C LEU A 397 2.11 -2.54 19.17
N TYR A 398 2.96 -1.61 19.62
CA TYR A 398 4.41 -1.73 19.50
C TYR A 398 4.95 -3.00 20.14
N GLU A 399 4.49 -3.32 21.36
CA GLU A 399 4.87 -4.56 22.06
C GLU A 399 4.53 -5.84 21.28
N GLN A 400 3.48 -5.82 20.46
CA GLN A 400 3.05 -6.99 19.67
C GLN A 400 3.99 -7.29 18.50
N PHE A 401 4.58 -6.28 17.88
CA PHE A 401 5.36 -6.48 16.64
C PHE A 401 6.86 -6.14 16.76
N LYS A 402 7.33 -5.50 17.81
CA LYS A 402 8.71 -4.98 17.94
C LYS A 402 9.84 -6.00 17.71
N ASN A 403 9.57 -7.28 17.90
CA ASN A 403 10.56 -8.35 17.70
C ASN A 403 10.66 -8.77 16.22
N ASP A 404 9.57 -8.64 15.50
CA ASP A 404 9.46 -9.09 14.10
C ASP A 404 9.56 -7.94 13.09
N TYR A 405 9.28 -6.73 13.54
CA TYR A 405 9.36 -5.51 12.76
C TYR A 405 10.05 -4.42 13.59
N PRO A 406 11.37 -4.32 13.51
CA PRO A 406 12.16 -3.41 14.34
C PRO A 406 11.91 -1.95 13.99
N VAL A 407 11.58 -1.18 15.03
CA VAL A 407 11.45 0.28 14.97
C VAL A 407 12.35 0.87 16.04
N PHE A 408 13.26 1.75 15.64
CA PHE A 408 14.18 2.44 16.54
C PHE A 408 14.11 3.95 16.38
N VAL A 409 14.58 4.66 17.40
CA VAL A 409 14.83 6.11 17.35
C VAL A 409 16.31 6.39 17.61
N THR A 410 16.87 7.41 16.97
CA THR A 410 18.26 7.82 17.20
C THR A 410 18.46 9.31 16.99
N ARG A 411 19.45 9.88 17.69
CA ARG A 411 19.96 11.23 17.48
C ARG A 411 21.16 11.27 16.51
N ASN A 412 21.63 10.10 16.07
CA ASN A 412 22.81 9.97 15.24
C ASN A 412 22.47 9.40 13.86
N LEU A 413 22.48 10.27 12.84
CA LEU A 413 22.19 9.89 11.46
C LEU A 413 23.17 8.83 10.91
N HIS A 414 24.43 8.90 11.32
CA HIS A 414 25.44 7.92 10.87
C HIS A 414 25.13 6.52 11.40
N LYS A 415 24.74 6.39 12.67
CA LYS A 415 24.27 5.12 13.23
C LYS A 415 23.04 4.59 12.46
N ALA A 416 22.07 5.46 12.14
CA ALA A 416 20.91 5.08 11.35
C ALA A 416 21.31 4.56 9.96
N LYS A 417 22.22 5.25 9.26
CA LYS A 417 22.75 4.81 7.96
C LYS A 417 23.46 3.45 8.03
N LEU A 418 24.26 3.22 9.06
CA LEU A 418 24.92 1.93 9.28
C LEU A 418 23.93 0.82 9.57
N TRP A 419 22.94 1.10 10.42
CA TRP A 419 21.92 0.11 10.79
C TRP A 419 21.14 -0.38 9.58
N VAL A 420 20.54 0.49 8.76
CA VAL A 420 19.77 0.05 7.58
C VAL A 420 20.62 -0.73 6.58
N ARG A 421 21.92 -0.37 6.44
CA ARG A 421 22.85 -1.13 5.60
C ARG A 421 23.12 -2.52 6.14
N SER A 422 23.19 -2.68 7.46
CA SER A 422 23.42 -3.98 8.11
C SER A 422 22.19 -4.89 8.09
N GLN A 423 21.00 -4.30 8.04
CA GLN A 423 19.74 -5.07 7.99
C GLN A 423 19.46 -5.61 6.59
N ALA A 424 19.75 -4.82 5.56
CA ALA A 424 19.40 -5.17 4.19
C ALA A 424 20.22 -6.35 3.65
N LYS A 425 19.51 -7.38 3.21
CA LYS A 425 20.08 -8.62 2.63
C LYS A 425 19.72 -8.73 1.15
N GLY A 426 20.67 -9.20 0.34
CA GLY A 426 20.45 -9.44 -1.09
C GLY A 426 19.99 -8.21 -1.85
N SER A 427 18.82 -8.29 -2.47
CA SER A 427 18.19 -7.21 -3.26
C SER A 427 17.38 -6.22 -2.43
N GLN A 428 17.26 -6.42 -1.12
CA GLN A 428 16.49 -5.55 -0.24
C GLN A 428 16.95 -4.10 -0.33
N ARG A 429 15.98 -3.21 -0.54
CA ARG A 429 16.22 -1.79 -0.76
C ARG A 429 16.01 -0.98 0.51
N TYR A 430 16.90 -0.04 0.74
CA TYR A 430 16.77 0.93 1.82
C TYR A 430 16.92 2.36 1.30
N GLY A 431 16.36 3.33 2.03
CA GLY A 431 16.38 4.72 1.61
C GLY A 431 16.22 5.72 2.75
N LEU A 432 16.58 6.97 2.45
CA LEU A 432 16.44 8.11 3.33
C LEU A 432 15.15 8.85 2.98
N THR A 433 14.29 9.09 3.96
CA THR A 433 12.99 9.73 3.74
C THR A 433 12.75 10.87 4.74
N ALA A 434 12.07 11.91 4.31
CA ALA A 434 11.69 13.04 5.16
C ALA A 434 10.44 13.75 4.62
N SER A 435 9.75 14.50 5.49
CA SER A 435 8.67 15.39 5.06
C SER A 435 9.19 16.43 4.05
N SER A 436 8.41 16.74 3.04
CA SER A 436 8.70 17.84 2.10
C SER A 436 8.82 19.21 2.81
N GLY A 437 8.25 19.33 4.01
CA GLY A 437 8.40 20.47 4.92
C GLY A 437 9.69 20.49 5.71
N ALA A 438 10.49 19.42 5.72
CA ALA A 438 11.68 19.21 6.55
C ALA A 438 12.91 20.02 6.07
N LYS A 439 12.75 21.32 5.90
CA LYS A 439 13.77 22.22 5.29
C LYS A 439 14.97 22.46 6.18
N ARG A 440 14.87 22.25 7.49
CA ARG A 440 15.95 22.53 8.45
C ARG A 440 16.92 21.36 8.63
N LEU A 441 16.61 20.20 8.03
CA LEU A 441 17.50 19.04 8.03
C LEU A 441 18.68 19.17 7.05
N ARG A 442 18.73 20.23 6.25
CA ARG A 442 19.80 20.45 5.25
C ARG A 442 21.21 20.40 5.85
N LYS A 443 21.41 20.89 7.08
CA LYS A 443 22.71 20.84 7.76
C LYS A 443 23.20 19.41 8.05
N TYR A 444 22.31 18.43 8.01
CA TYR A 444 22.63 17.01 8.15
C TYR A 444 22.79 16.30 6.79
N GLY A 445 22.81 17.04 5.68
CA GLY A 445 22.85 16.48 4.33
C GLY A 445 21.50 16.01 3.79
N ILE A 446 20.41 16.29 4.51
CA ILE A 446 19.05 15.90 4.12
C ILE A 446 18.39 17.09 3.46
N TRP A 447 18.26 17.04 2.12
CA TRP A 447 17.77 18.18 1.35
C TRP A 447 16.51 17.86 0.55
N VAL A 448 15.35 18.04 1.18
CA VAL A 448 14.03 17.76 0.62
C VAL A 448 13.58 18.68 -0.53
N GLN A 449 14.28 19.81 -0.76
CA GLN A 449 13.99 20.69 -1.89
C GLN A 449 14.69 20.26 -3.19
N ASN A 450 15.65 19.33 -3.10
CA ASN A 450 16.25 18.72 -4.27
C ASN A 450 15.33 17.59 -4.74
N LYS A 451 14.73 17.78 -5.93
CA LYS A 451 13.84 16.76 -6.50
C LYS A 451 14.66 15.55 -6.90
N ILE A 452 14.36 14.41 -6.33
CA ILE A 452 14.93 13.13 -6.75
C ILE A 452 14.34 12.70 -8.09
N GLU A 453 15.09 11.92 -8.83
CA GLU A 453 14.57 11.20 -9.99
C GLU A 453 14.15 9.79 -9.56
N ALA A 454 12.84 9.59 -9.38
CA ALA A 454 12.29 8.40 -8.76
C ALA A 454 12.75 7.09 -9.44
N THR A 455 12.87 7.09 -10.77
CA THR A 455 13.35 5.93 -11.54
C THR A 455 14.78 5.54 -11.18
N ASN A 456 15.68 6.51 -10.99
CA ASN A 456 17.05 6.23 -10.56
C ASN A 456 17.10 5.79 -9.09
N TRP A 457 16.34 6.48 -8.25
CA TRP A 457 16.32 6.24 -6.81
C TRP A 457 15.77 4.84 -6.47
N PHE A 458 14.68 4.41 -7.12
CA PHE A 458 14.04 3.12 -6.85
C PHE A 458 14.57 1.95 -7.66
N LEU A 459 15.12 2.17 -8.88
CA LEU A 459 15.44 1.06 -9.78
C LEU A 459 16.94 0.83 -9.96
N ASN A 460 17.79 1.85 -9.73
CA ASN A 460 19.24 1.67 -9.95
C ASN A 460 19.89 0.97 -8.75
N GLY A 461 20.96 0.23 -9.03
CA GLY A 461 21.72 -0.53 -8.04
C GLY A 461 22.76 0.33 -7.29
N LYS A 462 23.59 -0.35 -6.49
CA LYS A 462 24.64 0.26 -5.65
C LYS A 462 25.75 0.98 -6.43
N ASN A 463 25.79 0.87 -7.74
CA ASN A 463 26.77 1.53 -8.60
C ASN A 463 26.35 2.92 -9.07
N ASP A 464 25.12 3.35 -8.81
CA ASP A 464 24.61 4.68 -9.16
C ASP A 464 24.43 5.51 -7.89
N VAL A 465 25.10 6.62 -7.79
CA VAL A 465 25.06 7.52 -6.62
C VAL A 465 23.68 8.12 -6.35
N ARG A 466 22.80 8.16 -7.35
CA ARG A 466 21.40 8.63 -7.23
C ARG A 466 20.47 7.55 -6.69
N SER A 467 20.95 6.33 -6.55
CA SER A 467 20.18 5.23 -5.98
C SER A 467 19.97 5.43 -4.48
N SER A 468 18.82 5.02 -3.98
CA SER A 468 18.47 5.03 -2.55
C SER A 468 19.54 4.35 -1.66
N PHE A 469 20.27 3.37 -2.21
CA PHE A 469 21.35 2.65 -1.52
C PHE A 469 22.49 3.55 -1.02
N HIS A 470 22.71 4.71 -1.63
CA HIS A 470 23.77 5.63 -1.19
C HIS A 470 23.37 6.41 0.05
N LEU A 471 22.06 6.60 0.32
CA LEU A 471 21.53 7.41 1.43
C LEU A 471 22.00 8.88 1.37
N GLU A 472 22.16 9.41 0.15
CA GLU A 472 22.54 10.80 -0.12
C GLU A 472 21.34 11.62 -0.60
N GLU A 473 20.49 11.05 -1.46
CA GLU A 473 19.24 11.68 -1.89
C GLU A 473 18.08 11.29 -0.98
N THR A 474 17.26 12.26 -0.62
CA THR A 474 16.15 12.09 0.31
C THR A 474 14.84 12.13 -0.44
N ALA A 475 14.05 11.04 -0.33
CA ALA A 475 12.70 10.98 -0.88
C ALA A 475 11.70 11.62 0.09
N THR A 476 10.74 12.35 -0.46
CA THR A 476 9.63 12.93 0.28
C THR A 476 8.39 12.02 0.24
N GLU A 477 7.37 12.34 1.01
CA GLU A 477 6.07 11.65 0.96
C GLU A 477 5.49 11.58 -0.45
N PHE A 478 5.74 12.59 -1.28
CA PHE A 478 5.29 12.63 -2.67
C PHE A 478 6.03 11.64 -3.57
N ASP A 479 7.31 11.41 -3.28
CA ASP A 479 8.16 10.53 -4.07
C ASP A 479 7.92 9.04 -3.74
N ILE A 480 7.55 8.73 -2.50
CA ILE A 480 7.40 7.34 -2.03
C ILE A 480 5.94 6.87 -1.88
N GLN A 481 4.96 7.73 -2.11
CA GLN A 481 3.57 7.33 -2.03
C GLN A 481 3.26 6.26 -3.10
N GLY A 482 2.60 5.17 -2.72
CA GLY A 482 2.35 4.03 -3.60
C GLY A 482 3.56 3.10 -3.82
N LEU A 483 4.78 3.52 -3.45
CA LEU A 483 6.01 2.74 -3.53
C LEU A 483 6.45 2.27 -2.14
N GLU A 484 7.23 1.20 -2.07
CA GLU A 484 7.67 0.60 -0.82
C GLU A 484 9.19 0.36 -0.83
N LEU A 485 9.78 0.38 0.36
CA LEU A 485 11.17 0.01 0.64
C LEU A 485 11.20 -1.12 1.66
N ASP A 486 12.27 -1.88 1.70
CA ASP A 486 12.41 -2.87 2.76
C ASP A 486 12.76 -2.21 4.09
N TRP A 487 13.67 -1.22 4.06
CA TRP A 487 14.14 -0.50 5.24
C TRP A 487 14.15 1.00 5.00
N THR A 488 13.73 1.80 5.97
CA THR A 488 13.77 3.27 5.84
C THR A 488 14.44 3.96 7.02
N ILE A 489 15.06 5.09 6.72
CA ILE A 489 15.41 6.09 7.73
C ILE A 489 14.42 7.23 7.58
N VAL A 490 13.53 7.39 8.54
CA VAL A 490 12.57 8.50 8.58
C VAL A 490 13.19 9.66 9.33
N CYS A 491 13.53 10.74 8.62
CA CYS A 491 14.15 11.91 9.20
C CYS A 491 13.09 12.91 9.63
N TRP A 492 12.98 13.10 10.94
CA TRP A 492 11.97 13.95 11.57
C TRP A 492 12.47 15.37 11.72
N ASP A 493 11.74 16.36 11.20
CA ASP A 493 12.08 17.79 11.38
C ASP A 493 11.09 18.51 12.32
N ALA A 494 11.37 19.76 12.57
CA ALA A 494 10.61 20.62 13.44
C ALA A 494 9.31 21.17 12.80
N ASP A 495 8.91 20.68 11.63
CA ASP A 495 7.61 20.96 11.01
C ASP A 495 6.45 20.23 11.76
N LEU A 496 6.74 19.10 12.38
CA LEU A 496 5.81 18.37 13.26
C LEU A 496 6.45 18.17 14.64
N ARG A 497 6.26 19.14 15.54
CA ARG A 497 6.83 19.13 16.90
C ARG A 497 5.84 18.51 17.87
N PHE A 498 6.38 17.90 18.92
CA PHE A 498 5.56 17.45 20.06
C PHE A 498 5.82 18.37 21.26
N GLU A 499 4.81 19.14 21.65
CA GLU A 499 4.91 20.11 22.72
C GLU A 499 3.62 20.11 23.55
N ASN A 500 3.74 20.17 24.88
CA ASN A 500 2.60 20.21 25.81
C ASN A 500 1.58 19.05 25.65
N GLY A 501 2.06 17.87 25.28
CA GLY A 501 1.24 16.68 25.16
C GLY A 501 0.52 16.53 23.81
N ASP A 502 0.79 17.39 22.83
CA ASP A 502 0.17 17.32 21.52
C ASP A 502 1.12 17.74 20.39
N PHE A 503 0.73 17.45 19.13
CA PHE A 503 1.49 17.85 17.96
C PHE A 503 1.21 19.30 17.53
N LYS A 504 2.28 20.07 17.33
CA LYS A 504 2.25 21.36 16.66
C LYS A 504 2.65 21.20 15.20
N HIS A 505 1.82 21.75 14.34
CA HIS A 505 1.96 21.69 12.89
C HIS A 505 2.51 23.04 12.37
N LEU A 506 3.68 23.00 11.80
CA LEU A 506 4.41 24.20 11.38
C LEU A 506 4.88 24.10 9.93
N LYS A 507 5.11 25.25 9.32
CA LYS A 507 5.79 25.38 8.03
C LYS A 507 6.94 26.36 8.15
N PHE A 508 8.07 26.06 7.53
CA PHE A 508 9.20 26.96 7.48
C PHE A 508 9.11 27.89 6.27
N VAL A 509 8.95 29.20 6.53
CA VAL A 509 8.78 30.21 5.48
C VAL A 509 9.83 31.32 5.68
N GLY A 510 10.62 31.57 4.64
CA GLY A 510 11.73 32.49 4.73
C GLY A 510 12.75 32.03 5.78
N THR A 511 12.79 32.68 6.93
CA THR A 511 13.75 32.44 8.01
C THR A 511 13.10 31.99 9.32
N LYS A 512 11.80 31.69 9.33
CA LYS A 512 11.08 31.37 10.57
C LYS A 512 9.99 30.31 10.40
N TRP A 513 9.70 29.63 11.49
CA TRP A 513 8.55 28.73 11.61
C TRP A 513 7.25 29.53 11.78
N GLN A 514 6.22 29.07 11.10
CA GLN A 514 4.85 29.62 11.19
C GLN A 514 3.87 28.49 11.45
N ASN A 515 2.90 28.73 12.33
CA ASN A 515 1.83 27.77 12.58
C ASN A 515 0.96 27.57 11.34
N ILE A 516 0.63 26.34 11.05
CA ILE A 516 -0.37 25.96 10.05
C ILE A 516 -1.74 26.15 10.71
N LYS A 517 -2.64 26.93 10.07
CA LYS A 517 -3.97 27.27 10.62
C LYS A 517 -5.10 26.51 9.94
N SER A 518 -4.92 26.11 8.68
CA SER A 518 -5.93 25.36 7.93
C SER A 518 -6.01 23.93 8.43
N ALA A 519 -7.20 23.45 8.73
CA ALA A 519 -7.44 22.05 9.15
C ALA A 519 -6.94 21.06 8.09
N ASP A 520 -7.16 21.36 6.81
CA ASP A 520 -6.70 20.51 5.71
C ASP A 520 -5.17 20.40 5.68
N ASN A 521 -4.45 21.52 5.81
CA ASN A 521 -2.98 21.49 5.80
C ASN A 521 -2.40 20.82 7.06
N ILE A 522 -3.09 20.86 8.19
CA ILE A 522 -2.77 20.10 9.40
C ILE A 522 -2.90 18.60 9.10
N LEU A 523 -4.02 18.21 8.50
CA LEU A 523 -4.28 16.82 8.12
C LEU A 523 -3.24 16.33 7.09
N TYR A 524 -2.90 17.14 6.09
CA TYR A 524 -1.89 16.78 5.08
C TYR A 524 -0.52 16.54 5.69
N LEU A 525 -0.06 17.40 6.61
CA LEU A 525 1.22 17.19 7.28
C LEU A 525 1.20 15.91 8.14
N LYS A 526 0.11 15.64 8.85
CA LYS A 526 -0.07 14.40 9.60
C LYS A 526 -0.04 13.18 8.69
N ASN A 527 -0.74 13.24 7.55
CA ASN A 527 -0.74 12.17 6.55
C ASN A 527 0.63 12.00 5.88
N ALA A 528 1.40 13.07 5.66
CA ALA A 528 2.78 12.99 5.17
C ALA A 528 3.63 12.10 6.09
N TYR A 529 3.61 12.34 7.39
CA TYR A 529 4.31 11.49 8.36
C TYR A 529 3.73 10.07 8.43
N ARG A 530 2.41 9.90 8.27
CA ARG A 530 1.80 8.57 8.16
C ARG A 530 2.37 7.81 6.95
N VAL A 531 2.47 8.45 5.79
CA VAL A 531 3.07 7.86 4.59
C VAL A 531 4.51 7.46 4.86
N LEU A 532 5.35 8.36 5.39
CA LEU A 532 6.76 8.09 5.67
C LEU A 532 6.97 6.91 6.63
N LEU A 533 6.18 6.83 7.70
CA LEU A 533 6.29 5.80 8.73
C LEU A 533 5.71 4.43 8.32
N THR A 534 4.96 4.35 7.21
CA THR A 534 4.33 3.10 6.74
C THR A 534 4.90 2.56 5.44
N ARG A 535 5.99 3.14 4.91
CA ARG A 535 6.57 2.70 3.62
C ARG A 535 7.59 1.59 3.75
N ALA A 536 8.14 1.38 4.94
CA ALA A 536 9.04 0.25 5.17
C ALA A 536 8.25 -1.05 5.27
N ARG A 537 8.78 -2.12 4.66
CA ARG A 537 8.18 -3.46 4.68
C ARG A 537 8.71 -4.31 5.84
N GLN A 538 9.92 -4.05 6.30
CA GLN A 538 10.60 -4.88 7.30
C GLN A 538 10.98 -4.14 8.58
N GLY A 539 11.18 -2.82 8.52
CA GLY A 539 11.49 -2.02 9.69
C GLY A 539 12.04 -0.65 9.32
N PHE A 540 12.12 0.23 10.30
CA PHE A 540 12.62 1.58 10.09
C PHE A 540 13.30 2.14 11.33
N VAL A 541 14.11 3.18 11.12
CA VAL A 541 14.68 3.98 12.19
C VAL A 541 14.29 5.45 12.04
N ILE A 542 13.87 6.07 13.12
CA ILE A 542 13.52 7.49 13.16
C ILE A 542 14.76 8.28 13.59
N PHE A 543 15.27 9.13 12.71
CA PHE A 543 16.31 10.08 13.06
C PHE A 543 15.67 11.39 13.52
N VAL A 544 15.94 11.78 14.77
CA VAL A 544 15.49 13.05 15.36
C VAL A 544 16.74 13.87 15.72
N PRO A 545 16.99 15.03 15.12
CA PRO A 545 18.19 15.84 15.41
C PRO A 545 18.29 16.27 16.88
N THR A 546 19.50 16.52 17.33
CA THR A 546 19.75 17.13 18.66
C THR A 546 19.39 18.62 18.71
N GLY A 547 19.29 19.25 17.54
CA GLY A 547 19.17 20.69 17.46
C GLY A 547 20.52 21.41 17.64
N ASP A 548 20.45 22.72 17.75
CA ASP A 548 21.61 23.61 17.87
C ASP A 548 21.21 24.89 18.62
N GLU A 549 21.81 25.14 19.77
CA GLU A 549 21.50 26.32 20.60
C GLU A 549 21.81 27.66 19.90
N THR A 550 22.73 27.63 18.96
CA THR A 550 23.12 28.83 18.19
C THR A 550 22.21 29.11 17.00
N ASP A 551 21.42 28.10 16.57
CA ASP A 551 20.46 28.22 15.46
C ASP A 551 19.02 28.38 15.97
N MET A 552 18.53 29.62 16.01
CA MET A 552 17.17 29.96 16.46
C MET A 552 16.07 29.24 15.67
N THR A 553 16.40 28.66 14.52
CA THR A 553 15.43 27.92 13.67
C THR A 553 15.51 26.40 13.85
N ALA A 554 16.49 25.91 14.59
CA ALA A 554 16.71 24.48 14.83
C ALA A 554 17.13 24.21 16.28
N LYS A 555 16.52 24.90 17.25
CA LYS A 555 16.82 24.75 18.66
C LYS A 555 16.57 23.33 19.17
N PRO A 556 17.32 22.86 20.17
CA PRO A 556 17.12 21.54 20.78
C PRO A 556 15.68 21.32 21.25
N GLU A 557 15.05 22.33 21.84
CA GLU A 557 13.66 22.28 22.33
C GLU A 557 12.64 21.87 21.26
N TYR A 558 12.93 22.13 19.96
CA TYR A 558 12.05 21.77 18.85
C TYR A 558 12.07 20.29 18.52
N TYR A 559 13.11 19.56 18.94
CA TYR A 559 13.30 18.14 18.67
C TYR A 559 13.20 17.26 19.92
N ASP A 560 13.47 17.82 21.11
CA ASP A 560 13.49 17.05 22.36
C ASP A 560 12.13 16.52 22.75
N GLY A 561 11.07 17.29 22.44
CA GLY A 561 9.70 16.89 22.73
C GLY A 561 9.33 15.61 22.00
N ILE A 562 9.52 15.57 20.68
CA ILE A 562 9.22 14.40 19.86
C ILE A 562 10.10 13.20 20.23
N TYR A 563 11.40 13.43 20.49
CA TYR A 563 12.29 12.34 20.89
C TYR A 563 11.83 11.67 22.19
N ARG A 564 11.49 12.47 23.22
CA ARG A 564 10.94 11.95 24.49
C ARG A 564 9.60 11.26 24.28
N TYR A 565 8.73 11.78 23.43
CA TYR A 565 7.46 11.18 23.12
C TYR A 565 7.62 9.79 22.50
N LEU A 566 8.46 9.65 21.47
CA LEU A 566 8.75 8.36 20.83
C LEU A 566 9.30 7.33 21.83
N LYS A 567 10.20 7.75 22.72
CA LYS A 567 10.69 6.87 23.81
C LYS A 567 9.60 6.53 24.82
N SER A 568 8.68 7.45 25.13
CA SER A 568 7.58 7.21 26.06
C SER A 568 6.58 6.17 25.53
N VAL A 569 6.45 6.04 24.23
CA VAL A 569 5.66 4.98 23.56
C VAL A 569 6.36 3.62 23.62
N GLY A 570 7.63 3.56 24.00
CA GLY A 570 8.40 2.33 24.15
C GLY A 570 9.42 2.08 23.01
N ILE A 571 9.49 2.96 22.01
CA ILE A 571 10.47 2.84 20.92
C ILE A 571 11.89 2.90 21.51
N LYS A 572 12.69 1.87 21.24
CA LYS A 572 14.06 1.78 21.74
C LYS A 572 14.98 2.72 20.99
N GLU A 573 15.98 3.25 21.71
CA GLU A 573 17.08 3.97 21.10
C GLU A 573 17.99 2.99 20.35
N LEU A 574 18.47 3.39 19.18
CA LEU A 574 19.45 2.62 18.42
C LEU A 574 20.84 2.85 19.03
N GLU A 575 21.39 1.81 19.62
CA GLU A 575 22.71 1.79 20.30
C GLU A 575 23.89 1.88 19.33
#